data_a6a67aac2c99caba00e2e506f592e242
#
_entry.id   a6a67aac2c99caba00e2e506f592e242
#
_cell.length_a   1.000
_cell.length_b   1.000
_cell.length_c   1.000
_cell.angle_alpha   90.00
_cell.angle_beta   90.00
_cell.angle_gamma   90.00
#
_symmetry.space_group_name_H-M   'P 1'
#
loop_
_entity.id
_entity.type
_entity.pdbx_description
1 polymer ?
#
loop_
_entity_poly.entity_id
_entity_poly.type
_entity_poly.pdbx_seq_one_letter_code
_entity_poly.pdbx_strand_id
1 'polypeptide(L)'
;MSAPNAPTAADLRAEHWATHSPVTQPGAQAVALDRLPADVATLLQVSRQLVFHYRAGGGWAEHGVAPGRLAEVDTRYADAMLDRLTELGGPPTRRPATRPRPAAQRLVGCCRDFTVLFVAMARQHGIPARARVGFAAYFEPGWLMDHVIAEVWDAPQQRWRMVEPEMEPGHVVGLDGSVLDVDDVPPHLFLTGARAWQRARSGALDAATFVVAPDLPIPDTRGWPYLRHNLVHDLAAVNKQEMLLWDDWGVLNERLPDGEPPVPEALAVLDELAGLLAGPDPAAADLRRWGMREGLAVPPVVTSYSPLHERPIEVDVSRAAVLAADDGGPQSVPRPRG
;
A
#
# COMPACT_ATOMS: atom_id res chain seq x y z
N MET A 1 18.65 -29.24 16.83
CA MET A 1 18.25 -28.24 15.82
C MET A 1 17.82 -29.02 14.59
N SER A 2 16.52 -29.07 14.28
CA SER A 2 16.02 -29.69 13.05
C SER A 2 16.50 -28.86 11.84
N ALA A 3 16.93 -29.51 10.77
CA ALA A 3 17.25 -28.83 9.52
C ALA A 3 16.02 -28.04 9.03
N PRO A 4 16.19 -26.83 8.46
CA PRO A 4 15.08 -26.10 7.86
C PRO A 4 14.42 -26.97 6.80
N ASN A 5 13.10 -27.05 6.81
CA ASN A 5 12.35 -27.75 5.75
C ASN A 5 12.64 -27.09 4.40
N ALA A 6 12.65 -27.89 3.33
CA ALA A 6 12.74 -27.34 1.98
C ALA A 6 11.54 -26.37 1.73
N PRO A 7 11.75 -25.27 0.96
CA PRO A 7 10.68 -24.31 0.67
C PRO A 7 9.51 -24.99 -0.07
N THR A 8 8.31 -24.64 0.29
CA THR A 8 7.09 -25.12 -0.37
C THR A 8 6.87 -24.38 -1.70
N ALA A 9 5.94 -24.88 -2.53
CA ALA A 9 5.54 -24.15 -3.75
C ALA A 9 4.94 -22.77 -3.44
N ALA A 10 4.29 -22.58 -2.28
CA ALA A 10 3.76 -21.29 -1.86
C ALA A 10 4.89 -20.35 -1.42
N ASP A 11 5.92 -20.85 -0.72
CA ASP A 11 7.10 -20.05 -0.37
C ASP A 11 7.80 -19.54 -1.64
N LEU A 12 8.01 -20.41 -2.63
CA LEU A 12 8.61 -20.03 -3.92
C LEU A 12 7.78 -18.97 -4.68
N ARG A 13 6.44 -19.05 -4.61
CA ARG A 13 5.59 -18.01 -5.20
C ARG A 13 5.72 -16.69 -4.44
N ALA A 14 5.82 -16.74 -3.12
CA ALA A 14 5.96 -15.55 -2.29
C ALA A 14 7.30 -14.82 -2.52
N GLU A 15 8.36 -15.51 -2.93
CA GLU A 15 9.69 -14.92 -3.20
C GLU A 15 9.66 -13.76 -4.19
N HIS A 16 8.69 -13.75 -5.13
CA HIS A 16 8.50 -12.62 -6.04
C HIS A 16 8.36 -11.29 -5.27
N TRP A 17 7.72 -11.30 -4.10
CA TRP A 17 7.52 -10.10 -3.28
C TRP A 17 8.61 -9.87 -2.23
N ALA A 18 9.67 -10.69 -2.22
CA ALA A 18 10.86 -10.44 -1.40
C ALA A 18 11.84 -9.45 -2.05
N THR A 19 11.67 -9.14 -3.34
CA THR A 19 12.51 -8.18 -4.08
C THR A 19 11.83 -6.82 -4.22
N HIS A 20 12.64 -5.75 -4.28
CA HIS A 20 12.11 -4.39 -4.43
C HIS A 20 11.36 -4.17 -5.75
N SER A 21 10.39 -3.28 -5.69
CA SER A 21 9.82 -2.57 -6.86
C SER A 21 10.64 -1.30 -7.14
N PRO A 22 10.46 -0.66 -8.29
CA PRO A 22 10.99 0.68 -8.51
C PRO A 22 10.53 1.71 -7.45
N VAL A 23 9.35 1.49 -6.86
CA VAL A 23 8.79 2.36 -5.81
C VAL A 23 9.43 2.09 -4.45
N THR A 24 9.73 0.84 -4.11
CA THR A 24 10.26 0.45 -2.79
C THR A 24 11.78 0.37 -2.72
N GLN A 25 12.50 0.69 -3.81
CA GLN A 25 13.96 0.75 -3.80
C GLN A 25 14.46 1.77 -2.77
N PRO A 26 15.32 1.38 -1.81
CA PRO A 26 15.81 2.28 -0.76
C PRO A 26 16.96 3.18 -1.21
N GLY A 27 17.50 3.00 -2.42
CA GLY A 27 18.60 3.80 -2.94
C GLY A 27 19.85 3.77 -2.06
N ALA A 28 20.44 4.92 -1.81
CA ALA A 28 21.62 5.07 -0.95
C ALA A 28 21.36 4.70 0.53
N GLN A 29 20.09 4.62 0.94
CA GLN A 29 19.72 4.30 2.31
C GLN A 29 19.65 2.79 2.60
N ALA A 30 19.88 1.91 1.61
CA ALA A 30 19.89 0.45 1.77
C ALA A 30 20.74 0.00 2.95
N VAL A 31 22.00 0.48 3.02
CA VAL A 31 22.93 0.15 4.13
C VAL A 31 22.41 0.57 5.51
N ALA A 32 21.59 1.65 5.56
CA ALA A 32 20.96 2.04 6.81
C ALA A 32 19.84 1.04 7.17
N LEU A 33 19.04 0.61 6.21
CA LEU A 33 17.96 -0.37 6.43
C LEU A 33 18.49 -1.73 6.85
N ASP A 34 19.64 -2.20 6.32
CA ASP A 34 20.30 -3.46 6.71
C ASP A 34 20.61 -3.55 8.21
N ARG A 35 20.67 -2.40 8.91
CA ARG A 35 20.93 -2.35 10.36
C ARG A 35 19.69 -2.52 11.22
N LEU A 36 18.50 -2.51 10.62
CA LEU A 36 17.26 -2.78 11.35
C LEU A 36 17.17 -4.29 11.64
N PRO A 37 16.52 -4.68 12.75
CA PRO A 37 16.20 -6.09 12.97
C PRO A 37 15.26 -6.61 11.86
N ALA A 38 15.53 -7.83 11.41
CA ALA A 38 14.78 -8.50 10.36
C ALA A 38 13.51 -9.19 10.92
N ASP A 39 12.74 -8.49 11.74
CA ASP A 39 11.47 -8.97 12.27
C ASP A 39 10.33 -7.99 12.01
N VAL A 40 9.17 -8.53 11.65
CA VAL A 40 8.00 -7.77 11.20
C VAL A 40 7.52 -6.78 12.26
N ALA A 41 7.48 -7.18 13.53
CA ALA A 41 6.97 -6.33 14.61
C ALA A 41 7.85 -5.08 14.82
N THR A 42 9.18 -5.23 14.80
CA THR A 42 10.11 -4.10 14.86
C THR A 42 9.97 -3.20 13.62
N LEU A 43 9.85 -3.78 12.41
CA LEU A 43 9.69 -2.99 11.19
C LEU A 43 8.39 -2.19 11.18
N LEU A 44 7.28 -2.75 11.68
CA LEU A 44 6.03 -2.04 11.90
C LEU A 44 6.18 -0.89 12.90
N GLN A 45 6.87 -1.14 14.02
CA GLN A 45 7.14 -0.10 15.02
C GLN A 45 7.99 1.03 14.44
N VAL A 46 8.96 0.73 13.58
CA VAL A 46 9.77 1.74 12.88
C VAL A 46 8.89 2.52 11.90
N SER A 47 8.09 1.86 11.06
CA SER A 47 7.26 2.56 10.04
C SER A 47 6.33 3.61 10.66
N ARG A 48 5.68 3.30 11.79
CA ARG A 48 4.82 4.22 12.54
C ARG A 48 5.51 5.51 12.97
N GLN A 49 6.83 5.51 13.07
CA GLN A 49 7.61 6.66 13.47
C GLN A 49 8.18 7.47 12.30
N LEU A 50 8.02 7.00 11.06
CA LEU A 50 8.63 7.65 9.90
C LEU A 50 7.69 8.65 9.22
N VAL A 51 6.38 8.48 9.34
CA VAL A 51 5.41 9.33 8.65
C VAL A 51 4.55 10.09 9.67
N PHE A 52 4.19 11.32 9.33
CA PHE A 52 3.16 12.14 9.95
C PHE A 52 2.01 12.23 8.96
N HIS A 53 0.87 11.63 9.29
CA HIS A 53 -0.26 11.59 8.38
C HIS A 53 -0.86 13.00 8.21
N TYR A 54 -0.93 13.48 6.96
CA TYR A 54 -1.28 14.87 6.65
C TYR A 54 -2.70 15.27 7.07
N ARG A 55 -3.64 14.33 7.16
CA ARG A 55 -5.02 14.54 7.65
C ARG A 55 -5.23 14.03 9.07
N ALA A 56 -4.77 12.83 9.39
CA ALA A 56 -5.03 12.14 10.65
C ALA A 56 -3.95 12.38 11.73
N GLY A 57 -2.85 13.04 11.39
CA GLY A 57 -1.72 13.28 12.33
C GLY A 57 -1.99 14.33 13.41
N GLY A 58 -3.16 14.96 13.41
CA GLY A 58 -3.50 16.02 14.37
C GLY A 58 -3.05 17.41 13.95
N GLY A 59 -3.04 18.36 14.88
CA GLY A 59 -2.68 19.76 14.60
C GLY A 59 -1.22 19.93 14.18
N TRP A 60 -0.97 20.39 12.98
CA TRP A 60 0.38 20.57 12.43
C TRP A 60 1.27 21.48 13.28
N ALA A 61 0.72 22.63 13.70
CA ALA A 61 1.46 23.59 14.52
C ALA A 61 1.80 23.03 15.91
N GLU A 62 0.88 22.29 16.52
CA GLU A 62 1.06 21.65 17.83
C GLU A 62 2.19 20.61 17.79
N HIS A 63 2.36 19.95 16.64
CA HIS A 63 3.42 18.98 16.41
C HIS A 63 4.71 19.57 15.82
N GLY A 64 4.75 20.90 15.63
CA GLY A 64 5.91 21.60 15.05
C GLY A 64 6.16 21.28 13.58
N VAL A 65 5.11 20.84 12.85
CA VAL A 65 5.17 20.55 11.41
C VAL A 65 4.78 21.81 10.64
N ALA A 66 5.68 22.31 9.79
CA ALA A 66 5.42 23.51 9.01
C ALA A 66 4.40 23.25 7.88
N PRO A 67 3.40 24.14 7.66
CA PRO A 67 2.40 23.95 6.61
C PRO A 67 2.97 23.76 5.19
N GLY A 68 4.10 24.43 4.87
CA GLY A 68 4.77 24.31 3.58
C GLY A 68 5.32 22.89 3.28
N ARG A 69 5.31 21.98 4.28
CA ARG A 69 5.72 20.59 4.11
C ARG A 69 4.63 19.70 3.51
N LEU A 70 3.43 20.24 3.26
CA LEU A 70 2.39 19.48 2.56
C LEU A 70 2.89 18.94 1.21
N ALA A 71 3.83 19.62 0.55
CA ALA A 71 4.43 19.15 -0.70
C ALA A 71 5.07 17.75 -0.60
N GLU A 72 5.40 17.29 0.60
CA GLU A 72 5.99 15.96 0.81
C GLU A 72 5.01 14.81 0.51
N VAL A 73 3.67 15.06 0.52
CA VAL A 73 2.65 14.03 0.23
C VAL A 73 2.77 13.46 -1.19
N ASP A 74 3.37 14.20 -2.11
CA ASP A 74 3.61 13.75 -3.50
C ASP A 74 4.94 12.99 -3.66
N THR A 75 5.63 12.69 -2.57
CA THR A 75 6.85 11.86 -2.61
C THR A 75 6.47 10.40 -2.90
N ARG A 76 6.79 9.93 -4.11
CA ARG A 76 6.31 8.63 -4.62
C ARG A 76 7.19 7.45 -4.25
N TYR A 77 8.51 7.67 -4.13
CA TYR A 77 9.53 6.63 -4.09
C TYR A 77 10.20 6.53 -2.74
N ALA A 78 10.44 5.31 -2.27
CA ALA A 78 11.03 5.06 -0.95
C ALA A 78 12.43 5.66 -0.81
N ASP A 79 13.25 5.68 -1.86
CA ASP A 79 14.56 6.35 -1.84
C ASP A 79 14.43 7.84 -1.50
N ALA A 80 13.55 8.57 -2.19
CA ALA A 80 13.31 9.99 -1.93
C ALA A 80 12.70 10.23 -0.53
N MET A 81 11.78 9.35 -0.06
CA MET A 81 11.24 9.42 1.29
C MET A 81 12.33 9.25 2.35
N LEU A 82 13.22 8.27 2.17
CA LEU A 82 14.30 7.96 3.10
C LEU A 82 15.37 9.05 3.11
N ASP A 83 15.69 9.64 1.95
CA ASP A 83 16.58 10.80 1.86
C ASP A 83 15.97 12.00 2.60
N ARG A 84 14.69 12.28 2.40
CA ARG A 84 13.99 13.34 3.12
C ARG A 84 13.97 13.11 4.63
N LEU A 85 13.71 11.89 5.07
CA LEU A 85 13.76 11.51 6.49
C LEU A 85 15.17 11.71 7.09
N THR A 86 16.20 11.43 6.29
CA THR A 86 17.59 11.61 6.70
C THR A 86 17.92 13.10 6.90
N GLU A 87 17.46 13.97 6.00
CA GLU A 87 17.58 15.43 6.14
C GLU A 87 16.87 15.96 7.39
N LEU A 88 15.64 15.47 7.67
CA LEU A 88 14.82 15.93 8.79
C LEU A 88 15.35 15.50 10.16
N GLY A 89 15.95 14.34 10.28
CA GLY A 89 16.31 13.82 11.59
C GLY A 89 17.29 12.64 11.60
N GLY A 90 17.91 12.34 10.46
CA GLY A 90 18.81 11.20 10.24
C GLY A 90 18.05 9.94 9.81
N PRO A 91 18.78 8.90 9.38
CA PRO A 91 18.19 7.67 8.85
C PRO A 91 17.26 6.97 9.86
N PRO A 92 16.39 6.05 9.42
CA PRO A 92 15.48 5.29 10.30
C PRO A 92 16.19 4.61 11.47
N THR A 93 17.43 4.17 11.26
CA THR A 93 18.28 3.46 12.24
C THR A 93 18.93 4.35 13.28
N ARG A 94 18.82 5.69 13.15
CA ARG A 94 19.49 6.62 14.09
C ARG A 94 18.97 6.48 15.52
N ARG A 95 17.73 6.03 15.69
CA ARG A 95 17.08 5.88 17.00
C ARG A 95 16.61 4.44 17.18
N PRO A 96 16.65 3.90 18.40
CA PRO A 96 15.95 2.65 18.70
C PRO A 96 14.46 2.79 18.34
N ALA A 97 13.85 1.71 17.86
CA ALA A 97 12.42 1.66 17.55
C ALA A 97 11.52 2.08 18.73
N THR A 98 12.01 1.87 19.96
CA THR A 98 11.33 2.26 21.21
C THR A 98 11.37 3.76 21.54
N ARG A 99 12.17 4.56 20.82
CA ARG A 99 12.27 6.01 21.05
C ARG A 99 11.54 6.77 19.93
N PRO A 100 10.36 7.36 20.21
CA PRO A 100 9.57 8.05 19.21
C PRO A 100 10.35 9.15 18.47
N ARG A 101 10.19 9.23 17.16
CA ARG A 101 10.69 10.31 16.33
C ARG A 101 9.71 11.48 16.45
N PRO A 102 10.17 12.71 16.79
CA PRO A 102 9.31 13.87 16.79
C PRO A 102 8.58 14.06 15.46
N ALA A 103 7.31 14.47 15.48
CA ALA A 103 6.51 14.65 14.26
C ALA A 103 7.19 15.60 13.25
N ALA A 104 7.82 16.67 13.71
CA ALA A 104 8.59 17.59 12.87
C ALA A 104 9.78 16.93 12.13
N GLN A 105 10.18 15.73 12.51
CA GLN A 105 11.25 14.95 11.88
C GLN A 105 10.72 13.75 11.06
N ARG A 106 9.39 13.60 10.97
CA ARG A 106 8.75 12.57 10.14
C ARG A 106 8.43 13.15 8.77
N LEU A 107 8.32 12.29 7.75
CA LEU A 107 7.81 12.65 6.44
C LEU A 107 6.32 13.00 6.54
N VAL A 108 5.87 14.07 5.91
CA VAL A 108 4.43 14.32 5.77
C VAL A 108 3.90 13.45 4.64
N GLY A 109 2.95 12.57 4.95
CA GLY A 109 2.44 11.58 4.00
C GLY A 109 1.05 11.05 4.37
N CYS A 110 0.66 9.94 3.80
CA CYS A 110 -0.61 9.25 4.06
C CYS A 110 -0.38 7.75 4.38
N CYS A 111 -1.45 7.00 4.58
CA CYS A 111 -1.41 5.56 4.85
C CYS A 111 -0.54 4.77 3.88
N ARG A 112 -0.57 5.13 2.58
CA ARG A 112 0.27 4.51 1.54
C ARG A 112 1.76 4.64 1.87
N ASP A 113 2.22 5.74 2.44
CA ASP A 113 3.64 6.01 2.66
C ASP A 113 4.19 5.23 3.85
N PHE A 114 3.38 5.03 4.90
CA PHE A 114 3.71 4.06 5.96
C PHE A 114 3.91 2.67 5.38
N THR A 115 2.99 2.24 4.52
CA THR A 115 3.02 0.92 3.90
C THR A 115 4.21 0.75 2.96
N VAL A 116 4.51 1.74 2.10
CA VAL A 116 5.66 1.69 1.19
C VAL A 116 6.97 1.61 1.94
N LEU A 117 7.14 2.41 3.00
CA LEU A 117 8.34 2.37 3.83
C LEU A 117 8.47 1.03 4.58
N PHE A 118 7.37 0.49 5.12
CA PHE A 118 7.36 -0.83 5.72
C PHE A 118 7.75 -1.92 4.71
N VAL A 119 7.12 -1.94 3.53
CA VAL A 119 7.41 -2.91 2.48
C VAL A 119 8.86 -2.78 1.98
N ALA A 120 9.39 -1.56 1.88
CA ALA A 120 10.80 -1.34 1.54
C ALA A 120 11.73 -1.96 2.58
N MET A 121 11.47 -1.74 3.87
CA MET A 121 12.25 -2.34 4.97
C MET A 121 12.14 -3.87 4.97
N ALA A 122 10.93 -4.43 4.81
CA ALA A 122 10.71 -5.87 4.77
C ALA A 122 11.45 -6.53 3.60
N ARG A 123 11.30 -5.98 2.38
CA ARG A 123 11.99 -6.49 1.18
C ARG A 123 13.52 -6.35 1.28
N GLN A 124 14.04 -5.31 1.95
CA GLN A 124 15.47 -5.18 2.20
C GLN A 124 16.05 -6.36 3.00
N HIS A 125 15.23 -6.96 3.86
CA HIS A 125 15.59 -8.15 4.65
C HIS A 125 15.15 -9.47 3.98
N GLY A 126 14.72 -9.44 2.71
CA GLY A 126 14.26 -10.64 2.02
C GLY A 126 12.92 -11.19 2.55
N ILE A 127 12.18 -10.41 3.34
CA ILE A 127 10.84 -10.78 3.81
C ILE A 127 9.84 -10.51 2.69
N PRO A 128 9.11 -11.53 2.16
CA PRO A 128 8.10 -11.30 1.16
C PRO A 128 6.99 -10.41 1.71
N ALA A 129 6.82 -9.24 1.12
CA ALA A 129 5.83 -8.25 1.53
C ALA A 129 5.26 -7.51 0.32
N ARG A 130 3.96 -7.16 0.39
CA ARG A 130 3.26 -6.42 -0.66
C ARG A 130 2.26 -5.44 -0.07
N ALA A 131 2.05 -4.30 -0.72
CA ALA A 131 0.99 -3.38 -0.36
C ALA A 131 -0.37 -3.92 -0.83
N ARG A 132 -1.42 -3.62 -0.06
CA ARG A 132 -2.82 -3.90 -0.41
C ARG A 132 -3.62 -2.62 -0.26
N VAL A 133 -4.31 -2.25 -1.31
CA VAL A 133 -5.24 -1.12 -1.31
C VAL A 133 -6.65 -1.62 -1.03
N GLY A 134 -7.39 -0.90 -0.19
CA GLY A 134 -8.73 -1.31 0.18
C GLY A 134 -9.40 -0.37 1.16
N PHE A 135 -10.19 -0.94 2.07
CA PHE A 135 -11.01 -0.17 2.99
C PHE A 135 -10.92 -0.74 4.40
N ALA A 136 -10.67 0.14 5.36
CA ALA A 136 -10.64 -0.15 6.79
C ALA A 136 -11.99 0.12 7.45
N ALA A 137 -12.45 -0.82 8.25
CA ALA A 137 -13.68 -0.71 9.05
C ALA A 137 -13.42 -0.25 10.49
N TYR A 138 -12.17 0.09 10.83
CA TYR A 138 -11.75 0.39 12.20
C TYR A 138 -11.50 1.87 12.49
N PHE A 139 -11.79 2.77 11.56
CA PHE A 139 -11.63 4.21 11.79
C PHE A 139 -12.92 4.86 12.31
N GLU A 140 -14.02 4.69 11.59
CA GLU A 140 -15.30 5.36 11.88
C GLU A 140 -16.44 4.34 11.79
N PRO A 141 -17.23 4.12 12.86
CA PRO A 141 -18.34 3.18 12.86
C PRO A 141 -19.33 3.43 11.73
N GLY A 142 -19.67 2.38 11.00
CA GLY A 142 -20.63 2.44 9.87
C GLY A 142 -20.00 2.83 8.54
N TRP A 143 -18.71 3.15 8.50
CA TRP A 143 -17.99 3.49 7.28
C TRP A 143 -16.85 2.52 6.99
N LEU A 144 -16.59 2.34 5.72
CA LEU A 144 -15.45 1.61 5.17
C LEU A 144 -14.54 2.64 4.49
N MET A 145 -13.51 3.06 5.22
CA MET A 145 -12.66 4.17 4.79
C MET A 145 -11.46 3.68 4.00
N ASP A 146 -11.12 4.42 2.95
CA ASP A 146 -9.94 4.18 2.13
C ASP A 146 -8.67 4.03 2.97
N HIS A 147 -7.94 2.97 2.70
CA HIS A 147 -6.71 2.69 3.43
C HIS A 147 -5.76 1.76 2.66
N VAL A 148 -4.48 1.83 3.02
CA VAL A 148 -3.44 0.96 2.48
C VAL A 148 -2.70 0.29 3.63
N ILE A 149 -2.71 -1.05 3.62
CA ILE A 149 -1.94 -1.86 4.57
C ILE A 149 -0.94 -2.76 3.83
N ALA A 150 -0.16 -3.54 4.57
CA ALA A 150 0.72 -4.53 3.97
C ALA A 150 0.23 -5.95 4.21
N GLU A 151 0.64 -6.86 3.32
CA GLU A 151 0.65 -8.29 3.58
C GLU A 151 2.09 -8.78 3.66
N VAL A 152 2.38 -9.65 4.61
CA VAL A 152 3.65 -10.37 4.74
C VAL A 152 3.40 -11.88 4.65
N TRP A 153 4.32 -12.61 4.02
CA TRP A 153 4.22 -14.06 3.94
C TRP A 153 4.59 -14.70 5.28
N ASP A 154 3.64 -15.43 5.85
CA ASP A 154 3.83 -16.24 7.05
C ASP A 154 4.13 -17.69 6.62
N ALA A 155 5.40 -18.01 6.47
CA ALA A 155 5.83 -19.33 6.03
C ALA A 155 5.40 -20.48 6.96
N PRO A 156 5.43 -20.34 8.32
CA PRO A 156 4.86 -21.35 9.22
C PRO A 156 3.39 -21.62 8.99
N GLN A 157 2.58 -20.61 8.71
CA GLN A 157 1.13 -20.75 8.50
C GLN A 157 0.74 -20.92 7.02
N GLN A 158 1.71 -20.78 6.10
CA GLN A 158 1.51 -20.87 4.65
C GLN A 158 0.40 -19.94 4.15
N ARG A 159 0.39 -18.68 4.64
CA ARG A 159 -0.59 -17.67 4.26
C ARG A 159 0.00 -16.27 4.21
N TRP A 160 -0.65 -15.41 3.47
CA TRP A 160 -0.46 -13.97 3.59
C TRP A 160 -1.16 -13.46 4.84
N ARG A 161 -0.43 -12.76 5.69
CA ARG A 161 -0.91 -12.13 6.92
C ARG A 161 -0.96 -10.62 6.70
N MET A 162 -2.14 -10.02 6.92
CA MET A 162 -2.31 -8.59 6.83
C MET A 162 -1.71 -7.92 8.06
N VAL A 163 -0.92 -6.88 7.86
CA VAL A 163 -0.28 -6.10 8.93
C VAL A 163 -0.53 -4.62 8.74
N GLU A 164 -0.64 -3.88 9.85
CA GLU A 164 -1.01 -2.48 9.87
C GLU A 164 0.21 -1.59 10.17
N PRO A 165 0.79 -0.90 9.15
CA PRO A 165 2.01 -0.10 9.33
C PRO A 165 1.79 1.28 9.95
N GLU A 166 0.56 1.80 10.01
CA GLU A 166 0.24 3.13 10.50
C GLU A 166 -0.25 3.13 11.95
N MET A 167 -1.23 2.26 12.27
CA MET A 167 -1.91 2.31 13.55
C MET A 167 -1.06 1.76 14.69
N GLU A 168 -1.10 2.44 15.84
CA GLU A 168 -0.42 1.96 17.05
C GLU A 168 -1.15 0.74 17.64
N PRO A 169 -0.42 -0.19 18.27
CA PRO A 169 -1.03 -1.26 19.06
C PRO A 169 -1.95 -0.69 20.15
N GLY A 170 -3.08 -1.32 20.36
CA GLY A 170 -4.07 -0.85 21.35
C GLY A 170 -5.16 0.05 20.76
N HIS A 171 -5.16 0.29 19.45
CA HIS A 171 -6.26 0.99 18.78
C HIS A 171 -7.58 0.23 18.99
N VAL A 172 -8.54 0.91 19.60
CA VAL A 172 -9.85 0.35 19.89
C VAL A 172 -10.73 0.43 18.65
N VAL A 173 -11.35 -0.68 18.31
CA VAL A 173 -12.26 -0.81 17.15
C VAL A 173 -13.67 -1.15 17.63
N GLY A 174 -14.66 -0.55 16.97
CA GLY A 174 -16.06 -0.80 17.30
C GLY A 174 -16.51 -0.27 18.68
N LEU A 175 -17.77 -0.52 19.00
CA LEU A 175 -18.40 -0.08 20.24
C LEU A 175 -18.21 -1.06 21.40
N ASP A 176 -17.73 -2.26 21.14
CA ASP A 176 -17.50 -3.34 22.11
C ASP A 176 -16.14 -3.27 22.80
N GLY A 177 -15.30 -2.30 22.41
CA GLY A 177 -13.96 -2.10 22.98
C GLY A 177 -12.94 -3.14 22.51
N SER A 178 -13.21 -3.89 21.45
CA SER A 178 -12.21 -4.78 20.83
C SER A 178 -11.00 -3.97 20.36
N VAL A 179 -9.82 -4.61 20.36
CA VAL A 179 -8.55 -3.97 19.97
C VAL A 179 -8.10 -4.53 18.63
N LEU A 180 -7.64 -3.63 17.75
CA LEU A 180 -7.06 -4.02 16.47
C LEU A 180 -5.77 -4.81 16.68
N ASP A 181 -5.74 -6.03 16.13
CA ASP A 181 -4.49 -6.76 16.00
C ASP A 181 -3.72 -6.18 14.79
N VAL A 182 -2.75 -5.32 15.08
CA VAL A 182 -1.94 -4.65 14.05
C VAL A 182 -0.91 -5.58 13.40
N ASP A 183 -0.64 -6.72 14.00
CA ASP A 183 0.29 -7.73 13.50
C ASP A 183 -0.42 -8.81 12.65
N ASP A 184 -1.75 -8.94 12.78
CA ASP A 184 -2.58 -9.86 12.00
C ASP A 184 -4.00 -9.32 11.85
N VAL A 185 -4.16 -8.29 11.01
CA VAL A 185 -5.44 -7.60 10.82
C VAL A 185 -6.52 -8.58 10.32
N PRO A 186 -7.63 -8.73 11.06
CA PRO A 186 -8.70 -9.62 10.64
C PRO A 186 -9.33 -9.23 9.29
N PRO A 187 -9.62 -10.19 8.39
CA PRO A 187 -10.16 -9.91 7.06
C PRO A 187 -11.53 -9.22 7.01
N HIS A 188 -12.24 -9.15 8.12
CA HIS A 188 -13.50 -8.40 8.23
C HIS A 188 -13.29 -6.94 8.63
N LEU A 189 -12.11 -6.60 9.19
CA LEU A 189 -11.73 -5.23 9.56
C LEU A 189 -11.00 -4.50 8.43
N PHE A 190 -10.34 -5.22 7.51
CA PHE A 190 -9.79 -4.64 6.29
C PHE A 190 -10.24 -5.45 5.08
N LEU A 191 -10.98 -4.81 4.19
CA LEU A 191 -11.39 -5.37 2.92
C LEU A 191 -10.46 -4.87 1.82
N THR A 192 -9.69 -5.76 1.19
CA THR A 192 -8.96 -5.40 -0.03
C THR A 192 -9.91 -4.88 -1.11
N GLY A 193 -9.44 -4.09 -2.06
CA GLY A 193 -10.26 -3.57 -3.15
C GLY A 193 -11.12 -4.65 -3.80
N ALA A 194 -10.55 -5.84 -4.02
CA ALA A 194 -11.27 -6.97 -4.56
C ALA A 194 -12.39 -7.49 -3.65
N ARG A 195 -12.12 -7.65 -2.37
CA ARG A 195 -13.14 -8.12 -1.39
C ARG A 195 -14.24 -7.08 -1.19
N ALA A 196 -13.87 -5.80 -1.13
CA ALA A 196 -14.83 -4.69 -1.07
C ALA A 196 -15.76 -4.69 -2.28
N TRP A 197 -15.19 -4.81 -3.49
CA TRP A 197 -15.95 -4.94 -4.73
C TRP A 197 -16.95 -6.09 -4.68
N GLN A 198 -16.49 -7.31 -4.33
CA GLN A 198 -17.36 -8.49 -4.24
C GLN A 198 -18.49 -8.32 -3.23
N ARG A 199 -18.21 -7.70 -2.07
CA ARG A 199 -19.24 -7.47 -1.02
C ARG A 199 -20.30 -6.46 -1.46
N ALA A 200 -19.90 -5.40 -2.18
CA ALA A 200 -20.83 -4.45 -2.76
C ALA A 200 -21.63 -5.10 -3.92
N ARG A 201 -20.98 -5.83 -4.81
CA ARG A 201 -21.62 -6.52 -5.96
C ARG A 201 -22.66 -7.56 -5.52
N SER A 202 -22.44 -8.26 -4.43
CA SER A 202 -23.40 -9.22 -3.87
C SER A 202 -24.52 -8.57 -3.06
N GLY A 203 -24.50 -7.26 -2.84
CA GLY A 203 -25.44 -6.56 -1.95
C GLY A 203 -25.23 -6.85 -0.46
N ALA A 204 -24.11 -7.50 -0.08
CA ALA A 204 -23.80 -7.78 1.32
C ALA A 204 -23.36 -6.53 2.09
N LEU A 205 -22.87 -5.50 1.37
CA LEU A 205 -22.56 -4.18 1.89
C LEU A 205 -23.07 -3.12 0.92
N ASP A 206 -23.55 -2.01 1.48
CA ASP A 206 -23.97 -0.87 0.67
C ASP A 206 -22.77 -0.15 0.08
N ALA A 207 -22.73 0.00 -1.25
CA ALA A 207 -21.63 0.69 -1.94
C ALA A 207 -21.41 2.12 -1.39
N ALA A 208 -22.46 2.82 -0.96
CA ALA A 208 -22.39 4.17 -0.44
C ALA A 208 -21.57 4.30 0.87
N THR A 209 -21.34 3.19 1.59
CA THR A 209 -20.54 3.18 2.82
C THR A 209 -19.02 3.18 2.59
N PHE A 210 -18.58 2.94 1.35
CA PHE A 210 -17.16 2.97 0.96
C PHE A 210 -16.75 4.39 0.56
N VAL A 211 -15.82 4.98 1.31
CA VAL A 211 -15.46 6.41 1.19
C VAL A 211 -13.97 6.65 1.41
N VAL A 212 -13.44 7.75 0.88
CA VAL A 212 -12.14 8.28 1.34
C VAL A 212 -12.25 8.75 2.78
N ALA A 213 -13.24 9.58 3.06
CA ALA A 213 -13.63 10.01 4.40
C ALA A 213 -15.10 10.44 4.38
N PRO A 214 -15.87 10.21 5.47
CA PRO A 214 -17.29 10.52 5.52
C PRO A 214 -17.61 12.00 5.29
N ASP A 215 -16.74 12.89 5.77
CA ASP A 215 -16.87 14.35 5.72
C ASP A 215 -16.33 14.99 4.43
N LEU A 216 -15.79 14.19 3.50
CA LEU A 216 -15.18 14.69 2.27
C LEU A 216 -16.24 14.87 1.17
N PRO A 217 -16.63 16.12 0.82
CA PRO A 217 -17.68 16.37 -0.15
C PRO A 217 -17.15 16.45 -1.59
N ILE A 218 -16.22 15.57 -1.95
CA ILE A 218 -15.61 15.50 -3.28
C ILE A 218 -16.33 14.41 -4.08
N PRO A 219 -16.84 14.68 -5.29
CA PRO A 219 -17.36 13.65 -6.18
C PRO A 219 -16.35 12.55 -6.44
N ASP A 220 -16.83 11.35 -6.75
CA ASP A 220 -16.02 10.17 -7.08
C ASP A 220 -15.12 9.64 -5.95
N THR A 221 -15.16 10.22 -4.73
CA THR A 221 -14.43 9.73 -3.55
C THR A 221 -15.24 8.78 -2.67
N ARG A 222 -16.36 8.25 -3.19
CA ARG A 222 -17.24 7.30 -2.49
C ARG A 222 -18.00 6.41 -3.47
N GLY A 223 -18.56 5.32 -2.94
CA GLY A 223 -19.43 4.44 -3.70
C GLY A 223 -18.74 3.68 -4.82
N TRP A 224 -19.48 3.43 -5.90
CA TRP A 224 -18.99 2.65 -7.04
C TRP A 224 -17.73 3.22 -7.70
N PRO A 225 -17.59 4.54 -7.91
CA PRO A 225 -16.35 5.12 -8.42
C PRO A 225 -15.15 4.72 -7.56
N TYR A 226 -15.28 4.84 -6.25
CA TYR A 226 -14.17 4.59 -5.33
C TYR A 226 -13.91 3.10 -5.07
N LEU A 227 -14.92 2.25 -5.12
CA LEU A 227 -14.77 0.79 -5.16
C LEU A 227 -13.97 0.34 -6.39
N ARG A 228 -14.28 0.89 -7.59
CA ARG A 228 -13.50 0.65 -8.80
C ARG A 228 -12.06 1.15 -8.66
N HIS A 229 -11.90 2.36 -8.13
CA HIS A 229 -10.60 2.97 -7.88
C HIS A 229 -9.71 2.02 -7.04
N ASN A 230 -10.18 1.60 -5.87
CA ASN A 230 -9.38 0.76 -4.98
C ASN A 230 -9.15 -0.66 -5.53
N LEU A 231 -10.06 -1.19 -6.34
CA LEU A 231 -9.84 -2.47 -7.02
C LEU A 231 -8.67 -2.38 -8.02
N VAL A 232 -8.62 -1.30 -8.83
CA VAL A 232 -7.55 -1.10 -9.82
C VAL A 232 -6.23 -0.75 -9.14
N HIS A 233 -6.25 0.07 -8.10
CA HIS A 233 -5.07 0.36 -7.29
C HIS A 233 -4.51 -0.87 -6.56
N ASP A 234 -5.38 -1.78 -6.08
CA ASP A 234 -4.94 -3.05 -5.48
C ASP A 234 -4.25 -3.94 -6.52
N LEU A 235 -4.74 -3.98 -7.77
CA LEU A 235 -4.06 -4.66 -8.86
C LEU A 235 -2.66 -4.07 -9.12
N ALA A 236 -2.55 -2.74 -9.17
CA ALA A 236 -1.26 -2.07 -9.36
C ALA A 236 -0.30 -2.39 -8.20
N ALA A 237 -0.77 -2.30 -6.96
CA ALA A 237 0.03 -2.54 -5.76
C ALA A 237 0.57 -3.98 -5.68
N VAL A 238 -0.25 -5.00 -5.97
CA VAL A 238 0.23 -6.39 -6.00
C VAL A 238 1.17 -6.67 -7.19
N ASN A 239 1.13 -5.85 -8.24
CA ASN A 239 2.09 -5.84 -9.34
C ASN A 239 3.34 -5.00 -9.04
N LYS A 240 3.56 -4.60 -7.78
CA LYS A 240 4.70 -3.78 -7.35
C LYS A 240 4.72 -2.37 -7.96
N GLN A 241 3.55 -1.83 -8.24
CA GLN A 241 3.32 -0.47 -8.72
C GLN A 241 2.51 0.26 -7.64
N GLU A 242 3.17 0.60 -6.53
CA GLU A 242 2.54 1.19 -5.35
C GLU A 242 2.27 2.69 -5.59
N MET A 243 1.19 3.00 -6.33
CA MET A 243 0.81 4.35 -6.76
C MET A 243 0.29 5.20 -5.59
N LEU A 244 0.27 6.54 -5.76
CA LEU A 244 -0.43 7.44 -4.83
C LEU A 244 -1.94 7.28 -5.02
N LEU A 245 -2.70 7.37 -3.93
CA LEU A 245 -4.15 7.14 -3.94
C LEU A 245 -4.97 8.24 -4.64
N TRP A 246 -4.33 9.27 -5.15
CA TRP A 246 -4.95 10.32 -5.95
C TRP A 246 -4.45 10.33 -7.40
N ASP A 247 -3.85 9.23 -7.85
CA ASP A 247 -3.43 9.05 -9.23
C ASP A 247 -4.47 8.21 -9.98
N ASP A 248 -5.03 8.76 -11.03
CA ASP A 248 -5.97 8.08 -11.91
C ASP A 248 -5.35 7.81 -13.29
N TRP A 249 -5.71 6.67 -13.87
CA TRP A 249 -5.34 6.29 -15.23
C TRP A 249 -6.39 5.36 -15.86
N GLY A 250 -6.37 5.24 -17.18
CA GLY A 250 -7.21 4.30 -17.91
C GLY A 250 -8.68 4.41 -17.52
N VAL A 251 -9.25 3.30 -17.04
CA VAL A 251 -10.66 3.25 -16.64
C VAL A 251 -11.00 4.15 -15.45
N LEU A 252 -10.01 4.59 -14.66
CA LEU A 252 -10.24 5.47 -13.52
C LEU A 252 -10.59 6.90 -13.96
N ASN A 253 -10.11 7.32 -15.14
CA ASN A 253 -10.44 8.63 -15.73
C ASN A 253 -11.88 8.70 -16.28
N GLU A 254 -12.57 7.57 -16.37
CA GLU A 254 -13.96 7.52 -16.82
C GLU A 254 -14.90 7.90 -15.68
N ARG A 255 -15.72 8.91 -15.89
CA ARG A 255 -16.73 9.30 -14.92
C ARG A 255 -17.86 8.28 -14.86
N LEU A 256 -18.22 7.85 -13.65
CA LEU A 256 -19.43 7.06 -13.42
C LEU A 256 -20.60 7.96 -13.05
N PRO A 257 -21.83 7.64 -13.45
CA PRO A 257 -23.03 8.31 -12.93
C PRO A 257 -23.10 8.17 -11.41
N ASP A 258 -23.59 9.22 -10.75
CA ASP A 258 -23.69 9.24 -9.29
C ASP A 258 -24.54 8.07 -8.77
N GLY A 259 -23.96 7.29 -7.86
CA GLY A 259 -24.63 6.17 -7.19
C GLY A 259 -24.80 4.90 -8.03
N GLU A 260 -24.40 4.90 -9.29
CA GLU A 260 -24.56 3.75 -10.18
C GLU A 260 -23.25 2.95 -10.36
N PRO A 261 -23.35 1.62 -10.50
CA PRO A 261 -22.21 0.79 -10.88
C PRO A 261 -21.77 1.08 -12.33
N PRO A 262 -20.57 0.67 -12.73
CA PRO A 262 -20.13 0.71 -14.12
C PRO A 262 -21.09 -0.01 -15.08
N VAL A 263 -21.01 0.30 -16.37
CA VAL A 263 -21.77 -0.40 -17.42
C VAL A 263 -21.50 -1.91 -17.43
N PRO A 264 -22.45 -2.76 -17.93
CA PRO A 264 -22.36 -4.22 -17.81
C PRO A 264 -21.05 -4.81 -18.34
N GLU A 265 -20.51 -4.28 -19.44
CA GLU A 265 -19.27 -4.76 -20.05
C GLU A 265 -18.05 -4.50 -19.14
N ALA A 266 -17.98 -3.31 -18.54
CA ALA A 266 -16.93 -2.96 -17.58
C ALA A 266 -17.10 -3.73 -16.27
N LEU A 267 -18.34 -3.97 -15.81
CA LEU A 267 -18.63 -4.80 -14.63
C LEU A 267 -18.07 -6.22 -14.78
N ALA A 268 -18.27 -6.88 -15.94
CA ALA A 268 -17.77 -8.23 -16.15
C ALA A 268 -16.24 -8.31 -16.00
N VAL A 269 -15.52 -7.35 -16.54
CA VAL A 269 -14.06 -7.27 -16.42
C VAL A 269 -13.61 -7.07 -14.98
N LEU A 270 -14.28 -6.16 -14.25
CA LEU A 270 -13.95 -5.87 -12.85
C LEU A 270 -14.34 -7.03 -11.91
N ASP A 271 -15.44 -7.75 -12.21
CA ASP A 271 -15.83 -8.94 -11.45
C ASP A 271 -14.81 -10.08 -11.63
N GLU A 272 -14.28 -10.30 -12.84
CA GLU A 272 -13.19 -11.26 -13.09
C GLU A 272 -11.91 -10.86 -12.36
N LEU A 273 -11.52 -9.58 -12.43
CA LEU A 273 -10.37 -9.05 -11.71
C LEU A 273 -10.52 -9.25 -10.20
N ALA A 274 -11.67 -8.91 -9.65
CA ALA A 274 -11.96 -9.09 -8.23
C ALA A 274 -11.92 -10.58 -7.83
N GLY A 275 -12.39 -11.47 -8.69
CA GLY A 275 -12.28 -12.92 -8.51
C GLY A 275 -10.84 -13.41 -8.40
N LEU A 276 -9.96 -12.90 -9.26
CA LEU A 276 -8.52 -13.21 -9.21
C LEU A 276 -7.87 -12.69 -7.92
N LEU A 277 -8.04 -11.40 -7.61
CA LEU A 277 -7.35 -10.74 -6.48
C LEU A 277 -7.87 -11.20 -5.10
N ALA A 278 -9.12 -11.63 -5.00
CA ALA A 278 -9.69 -12.20 -3.78
C ALA A 278 -9.29 -13.67 -3.56
N GLY A 279 -8.68 -14.30 -4.55
CA GLY A 279 -8.16 -15.67 -4.44
C GLY A 279 -7.06 -15.77 -3.37
N PRO A 280 -6.85 -16.98 -2.82
CA PRO A 280 -5.95 -17.17 -1.68
C PRO A 280 -4.48 -16.89 -2.04
N ASP A 281 -4.06 -17.09 -3.27
CA ASP A 281 -2.66 -16.94 -3.70
C ASP A 281 -2.58 -16.87 -5.24
N PRO A 282 -2.99 -15.76 -5.87
CA PRO A 282 -2.90 -15.61 -7.31
C PRO A 282 -1.43 -15.62 -7.76
N ALA A 283 -1.15 -16.33 -8.85
CA ALA A 283 0.20 -16.39 -9.41
C ALA A 283 0.65 -15.01 -9.91
N ALA A 284 1.92 -14.67 -9.70
CA ALA A 284 2.48 -13.37 -10.16
C ALA A 284 2.32 -13.18 -11.68
N ALA A 285 2.42 -14.24 -12.48
CA ALA A 285 2.21 -14.20 -13.93
C ALA A 285 0.75 -13.83 -14.31
N ASP A 286 -0.24 -14.30 -13.54
CA ASP A 286 -1.64 -13.95 -13.77
C ASP A 286 -1.90 -12.48 -13.39
N LEU A 287 -1.36 -12.05 -12.24
CA LEU A 287 -1.44 -10.65 -11.80
C LEU A 287 -0.80 -9.72 -12.84
N ARG A 288 0.38 -10.08 -13.33
CA ARG A 288 1.07 -9.31 -14.37
C ARG A 288 0.27 -9.22 -15.67
N ARG A 289 -0.31 -10.34 -16.14
CA ARG A 289 -1.16 -10.34 -17.34
C ARG A 289 -2.33 -9.37 -17.19
N TRP A 290 -2.95 -9.31 -16.02
CA TRP A 290 -4.01 -8.34 -15.72
C TRP A 290 -3.47 -6.91 -15.62
N GLY A 291 -2.34 -6.70 -14.98
CA GLY A 291 -1.68 -5.39 -14.87
C GLY A 291 -1.19 -4.81 -16.20
N MET A 292 -1.10 -5.64 -17.25
CA MET A 292 -0.78 -5.20 -18.62
C MET A 292 -2.01 -4.96 -19.50
N ARG A 293 -3.22 -5.23 -18.98
CA ARG A 293 -4.46 -5.10 -19.76
C ARG A 293 -4.78 -3.63 -20.03
N GLU A 294 -5.24 -3.34 -21.23
CA GLU A 294 -5.67 -1.99 -21.62
C GLU A 294 -6.69 -1.45 -20.62
N GLY A 295 -6.54 -0.17 -20.25
CA GLY A 295 -7.36 0.51 -19.25
C GLY A 295 -7.02 0.19 -17.80
N LEU A 296 -6.30 -0.92 -17.50
CA LEU A 296 -5.85 -1.28 -16.14
C LEU A 296 -4.35 -1.05 -15.94
N ALA A 297 -3.55 -1.13 -17.01
CA ALA A 297 -2.11 -0.92 -16.97
C ALA A 297 -1.78 0.51 -16.54
N VAL A 298 -0.84 0.67 -15.59
CA VAL A 298 -0.30 1.98 -15.20
C VAL A 298 0.51 2.54 -16.36
N PRO A 299 0.11 3.66 -16.97
CA PRO A 299 0.86 4.28 -18.05
C PRO A 299 2.06 5.09 -17.51
N PRO A 300 3.00 5.51 -18.36
CA PRO A 300 4.10 6.40 -17.95
C PRO A 300 3.67 7.76 -17.41
N VAL A 301 2.49 8.24 -17.79
CA VAL A 301 1.90 9.51 -17.33
C VAL A 301 0.51 9.23 -16.79
N VAL A 302 0.22 9.73 -15.60
CA VAL A 302 -1.08 9.60 -14.92
C VAL A 302 -1.67 10.97 -14.60
N THR A 303 -2.99 11.03 -14.42
CA THR A 303 -3.68 12.21 -13.89
C THR A 303 -3.62 12.15 -12.36
N SER A 304 -3.07 13.17 -11.72
CA SER A 304 -2.93 13.24 -10.27
C SER A 304 -3.84 14.31 -9.68
N TYR A 305 -4.69 13.91 -8.74
CA TYR A 305 -5.60 14.78 -7.96
C TYR A 305 -4.99 15.13 -6.60
N SER A 306 -3.70 15.39 -6.58
CA SER A 306 -2.95 15.70 -5.34
C SER A 306 -3.62 16.82 -4.54
N PRO A 307 -3.63 16.69 -3.19
CA PRO A 307 -4.15 17.75 -2.31
C PRO A 307 -3.36 19.07 -2.36
N LEU A 308 -2.25 19.09 -3.09
CA LEU A 308 -1.46 20.30 -3.34
C LEU A 308 -2.05 21.21 -4.41
N HIS A 309 -2.88 20.68 -5.27
CA HIS A 309 -3.32 21.37 -6.47
C HIS A 309 -4.83 21.56 -6.49
N GLU A 310 -5.29 22.74 -6.89
CA GLU A 310 -6.72 23.03 -7.09
C GLU A 310 -7.32 22.28 -8.30
N ARG A 311 -6.47 21.80 -9.19
CA ARG A 311 -6.85 21.08 -10.42
C ARG A 311 -5.96 19.86 -10.60
N PRO A 312 -6.46 18.80 -11.24
CA PRO A 312 -5.64 17.67 -11.59
C PRO A 312 -4.48 18.08 -12.49
N ILE A 313 -3.36 17.43 -12.34
CA ILE A 313 -2.15 17.62 -13.14
C ILE A 313 -1.70 16.28 -13.75
N GLU A 314 -1.01 16.34 -14.87
CA GLU A 314 -0.30 15.18 -15.42
C GLU A 314 1.05 15.01 -14.73
N VAL A 315 1.35 13.76 -14.32
CA VAL A 315 2.59 13.42 -13.62
C VAL A 315 3.27 12.25 -14.33
N ASP A 316 4.56 12.41 -14.60
CA ASP A 316 5.41 11.32 -15.10
C ASP A 316 5.70 10.33 -13.97
N VAL A 317 5.21 9.11 -14.14
CA VAL A 317 5.41 7.96 -13.25
C VAL A 317 6.13 6.82 -13.98
N SER A 318 6.85 7.10 -15.05
CA SER A 318 7.55 6.10 -15.88
C SER A 318 8.37 5.13 -15.05
N ARG A 319 9.00 5.58 -13.95
CA ARG A 319 9.74 4.72 -13.03
C ARG A 319 8.84 3.71 -12.32
N ALA A 320 7.64 4.11 -11.88
CA ALA A 320 6.68 3.24 -11.21
C ALA A 320 5.88 2.36 -12.18
N ALA A 321 5.72 2.80 -13.43
CA ALA A 321 4.97 2.09 -14.45
C ALA A 321 5.66 0.80 -14.95
N VAL A 322 6.94 0.62 -14.63
CA VAL A 322 7.71 -0.58 -15.01
C VAL A 322 7.19 -1.78 -14.21
N LEU A 323 6.56 -2.73 -14.90
CA LEU A 323 6.30 -4.04 -14.31
C LEU A 323 7.63 -4.78 -14.14
N ALA A 324 7.86 -5.36 -12.95
CA ALA A 324 9.05 -6.18 -12.72
C ALA A 324 9.17 -7.23 -13.82
N ALA A 325 10.35 -7.35 -14.44
CA ALA A 325 10.60 -8.40 -15.42
C ALA A 325 10.35 -9.77 -14.76
N ASP A 326 9.85 -10.73 -15.55
CA ASP A 326 9.83 -12.10 -15.08
C ASP A 326 11.28 -12.53 -14.79
N ASP A 327 11.61 -12.66 -13.51
CA ASP A 327 12.87 -13.27 -13.08
C ASP A 327 12.80 -14.79 -13.30
N GLY A 328 12.51 -15.17 -14.54
CA GLY A 328 12.56 -16.56 -15.01
C GLY A 328 14.00 -16.97 -15.25
N GLY A 329 14.77 -17.19 -14.19
CA GLY A 329 16.07 -17.79 -14.26
C GLY A 329 17.11 -17.11 -13.33
N PRO A 330 18.01 -17.90 -12.71
CA PRO A 330 19.04 -17.36 -11.86
C PRO A 330 19.95 -16.45 -12.68
N GLN A 331 19.95 -15.15 -12.38
CA GLN A 331 20.93 -14.24 -12.93
C GLN A 331 22.30 -14.70 -12.42
N SER A 332 23.12 -15.22 -13.32
CA SER A 332 24.51 -15.56 -13.04
C SER A 332 25.26 -14.30 -12.61
N VAL A 333 25.56 -14.20 -11.33
CA VAL A 333 26.48 -13.19 -10.78
C VAL A 333 27.81 -13.32 -11.51
N PRO A 334 28.33 -12.27 -12.20
CA PRO A 334 29.65 -12.33 -12.79
C PRO A 334 30.69 -12.52 -11.67
N ARG A 335 31.42 -13.62 -11.71
CA ARG A 335 32.58 -13.81 -10.83
C ARG A 335 33.64 -12.74 -11.15
N PRO A 336 34.20 -12.05 -10.15
CA PRO A 336 35.31 -11.15 -10.40
C PRO A 336 36.47 -11.96 -10.99
N ARG A 337 37.00 -11.50 -12.14
CA ARG A 337 38.23 -12.02 -12.70
C ARG A 337 39.38 -11.62 -11.77
N GLY A 338 40.13 -12.61 -11.31
CA GLY A 338 41.36 -12.46 -10.54
C GLY A 338 42.47 -11.79 -11.31
#